data_e4f17234837562442993d59fe370fdd1
#
_entry.id   e4f17234837562442993d59fe370fdd1
#
_cell.length_a   1.000
_cell.length_b   1.000
_cell.length_c   1.000
_cell.angle_alpha   90.00
_cell.angle_beta   90.00
_cell.angle_gamma   90.00
#
_symmetry.space_group_name_H-M   'P 1'
#
loop_
_entity.id
_entity.type
_entity.pdbx_description
1 polymer ?
#
loop_
_entity_poly.entity_id
_entity_poly.type
_entity_poly.pdbx_seq_one_letter_code
_entity_poly.pdbx_strand_id
1 'polypeptide(L)'
;MLAEDSILGYNGIVHEHLRRLERVWVKDPIYFITTCTYRRDPILATDPIAEILISEWQAARERHRWAIGRYVIMPDHVHFFCAPEHDAKTLPEFIGAWKRWTSRRMHALDQPGTASPATGRPLWQREFFDHVLRSSESYSEKWNYVRDNPVRAGLVESADDWKHAGELERLTL
;
A
#
# COMPACT_ATOMS: atom_id res chain seq x y z
N MET A 1 -17.98 11.62 -18.17
CA MET A 1 -18.77 11.44 -16.96
C MET A 1 -18.80 9.94 -16.67
N LEU A 2 -17.83 9.43 -15.95
CA LEU A 2 -17.77 8.02 -15.53
C LEU A 2 -17.55 8.01 -14.03
N ALA A 3 -18.59 7.63 -13.34
CA ALA A 3 -18.60 7.42 -11.91
C ALA A 3 -17.83 6.15 -11.58
N GLU A 4 -16.60 6.29 -11.09
CA GLU A 4 -15.82 5.19 -10.49
C GLU A 4 -15.69 5.35 -8.97
N ASP A 5 -16.64 6.01 -8.34
CA ASP A 5 -16.71 6.10 -6.88
C ASP A 5 -17.32 4.85 -6.21
N SER A 6 -17.50 3.77 -6.96
CA SER A 6 -18.19 2.56 -6.47
C SER A 6 -17.30 1.46 -5.92
N ILE A 7 -16.03 1.71 -5.59
CA ILE A 7 -15.17 0.71 -4.94
C ILE A 7 -15.45 0.60 -3.42
N LEU A 8 -16.37 1.38 -2.89
CA LEU A 8 -16.74 1.38 -1.47
C LEU A 8 -18.14 0.81 -1.18
N GLY A 9 -18.79 0.16 -2.14
CA GLY A 9 -20.06 -0.56 -1.96
C GLY A 9 -19.82 -1.98 -1.45
N TYR A 10 -19.73 -2.14 -0.14
CA TYR A 10 -19.61 -3.45 0.49
C TYR A 10 -21.00 -4.08 0.64
N ASN A 11 -21.41 -4.91 -0.30
CA ASN A 11 -22.41 -5.95 -0.07
C ASN A 11 -21.76 -7.30 -0.38
N GLY A 12 -21.72 -8.16 0.62
CA GLY A 12 -21.16 -9.50 0.76
C GLY A 12 -21.19 -10.45 -0.44
N ILE A 13 -20.47 -10.13 -1.50
CA ILE A 13 -20.17 -11.05 -2.58
C ILE A 13 -18.77 -11.59 -2.32
N VAL A 14 -18.66 -12.90 -2.15
CA VAL A 14 -17.40 -13.63 -2.18
C VAL A 14 -16.76 -13.32 -3.53
N HIS A 15 -15.81 -12.39 -3.55
CA HIS A 15 -15.02 -12.14 -4.74
C HIS A 15 -14.17 -13.39 -5.00
N GLU A 16 -14.54 -14.18 -6.02
CA GLU A 16 -13.58 -15.04 -6.67
C GLU A 16 -12.34 -14.21 -6.98
N HIS A 17 -11.17 -14.74 -6.61
CA HIS A 17 -9.89 -14.09 -6.88
C HIS A 17 -9.88 -13.55 -8.31
N LEU A 18 -9.83 -12.23 -8.47
CA LEU A 18 -9.53 -11.64 -9.75
C LEU A 18 -8.27 -12.34 -10.26
N ARG A 19 -8.36 -13.05 -11.37
CA ARG A 19 -7.21 -13.72 -11.98
C ARG A 19 -6.18 -12.65 -12.27
N ARG A 20 -5.15 -12.57 -11.42
CA ARG A 20 -3.99 -11.71 -11.69
C ARG A 20 -3.43 -12.18 -13.02
N LEU A 21 -3.18 -11.25 -13.92
CA LEU A 21 -2.54 -11.56 -15.18
C LEU A 21 -1.16 -12.15 -14.85
N GLU A 22 -1.01 -13.46 -15.03
CA GLU A 22 0.24 -14.19 -14.77
C GLU A 22 1.40 -13.71 -15.67
N ARG A 23 1.09 -12.94 -16.71
CA ARG A 23 2.06 -12.35 -17.64
C ARG A 23 1.68 -10.91 -17.95
N VAL A 24 2.41 -9.99 -17.35
CA VAL A 24 2.37 -8.60 -17.74
C VAL A 24 3.43 -8.39 -18.83
N TRP A 25 2.98 -8.10 -20.07
CA TRP A 25 3.85 -7.85 -21.23
C TRP A 25 4.38 -6.42 -21.29
N VAL A 26 4.45 -5.72 -20.16
CA VAL A 26 5.02 -4.40 -20.06
C VAL A 26 6.46 -4.55 -19.58
N LYS A 27 7.40 -3.96 -20.34
CA LYS A 27 8.79 -3.86 -19.90
C LYS A 27 8.83 -2.92 -18.70
N ASP A 28 9.46 -3.34 -17.60
CA ASP A 28 9.62 -2.56 -16.37
C ASP A 28 8.27 -2.03 -15.80
N PRO A 29 7.33 -2.92 -15.42
CA PRO A 29 6.00 -2.51 -14.99
C PRO A 29 6.05 -1.77 -13.64
N ILE A 30 5.29 -0.68 -13.51
CA ILE A 30 5.00 -0.06 -12.21
C ILE A 30 3.60 -0.53 -11.78
N TYR A 31 3.52 -1.01 -10.55
CA TYR A 31 2.26 -1.39 -9.91
C TYR A 31 1.80 -0.29 -8.96
N PHE A 32 0.53 0.04 -9.03
CA PHE A 32 -0.17 0.82 -8.02
C PHE A 32 -0.86 -0.14 -7.06
N ILE A 33 -0.58 -0.01 -5.77
CA ILE A 33 -1.08 -0.91 -4.73
C ILE A 33 -1.96 -0.14 -3.76
N THR A 34 -3.08 -0.76 -3.37
CA THR A 34 -3.91 -0.34 -2.24
C THR A 34 -4.11 -1.51 -1.29
N THR A 35 -3.85 -1.32 -0.01
CA THR A 35 -4.17 -2.29 1.02
C THR A 35 -4.74 -1.62 2.26
N CYS A 36 -5.77 -2.24 2.85
CA CYS A 36 -6.56 -1.68 3.92
C CYS A 36 -6.30 -2.43 5.23
N THR A 37 -6.48 -1.72 6.34
CA THR A 37 -6.56 -2.33 7.66
C THR A 37 -7.78 -3.24 7.78
N TYR A 38 -7.70 -4.23 8.65
CA TYR A 38 -8.84 -5.08 8.99
C TYR A 38 -9.97 -4.22 9.56
N ARG A 39 -11.19 -4.39 9.02
CA ARG A 39 -12.38 -3.58 9.37
C ARG A 39 -12.24 -2.08 9.13
N ARG A 40 -11.23 -1.66 8.37
CA ARG A 40 -10.97 -0.22 8.13
C ARG A 40 -10.67 0.55 9.42
N ASP A 41 -10.03 -0.09 10.40
CA ASP A 41 -9.61 0.55 11.65
C ASP A 41 -8.61 1.68 11.36
N PRO A 42 -8.87 2.93 11.81
CA PRO A 42 -8.09 4.12 11.42
C PRO A 42 -6.84 4.30 12.30
N ILE A 43 -5.85 3.42 12.15
CA ILE A 43 -4.69 3.32 13.04
C ILE A 43 -3.35 3.71 12.38
N LEU A 44 -3.31 3.90 11.04
CA LEU A 44 -2.03 3.98 10.32
C LEU A 44 -1.39 5.37 10.32
N ALA A 45 -2.18 6.45 10.30
CA ALA A 45 -1.68 7.82 10.12
C ALA A 45 -1.19 8.44 11.45
N THR A 46 -0.28 7.75 12.12
CA THR A 46 0.46 8.24 13.29
C THR A 46 1.96 8.11 13.03
N ASP A 47 2.79 8.98 13.62
CA ASP A 47 4.21 9.00 13.34
C ASP A 47 4.90 7.65 13.61
N PRO A 48 4.70 6.97 14.76
CA PRO A 48 5.36 5.70 15.03
C PRO A 48 4.97 4.60 14.03
N ILE A 49 3.72 4.58 13.59
CA ILE A 49 3.23 3.57 12.66
C ILE A 49 3.69 3.88 11.24
N ALA A 50 3.62 5.15 10.82
CA ALA A 50 4.14 5.57 9.53
C ALA A 50 5.64 5.25 9.38
N GLU A 51 6.45 5.47 10.42
CA GLU A 51 7.87 5.10 10.45
C GLU A 51 8.08 3.58 10.23
N ILE A 52 7.26 2.74 10.85
CA ILE A 52 7.31 1.29 10.62
C ILE A 52 7.03 0.96 9.17
N LEU A 53 5.95 1.51 8.59
CA LEU A 53 5.55 1.24 7.21
C LEU A 53 6.64 1.69 6.23
N ILE A 54 7.16 2.90 6.42
CA ILE A 54 8.22 3.48 5.57
C ILE A 54 9.51 2.67 5.66
N SER A 55 9.94 2.29 6.87
CA SER A 55 11.17 1.51 7.04
C SER A 55 11.09 0.11 6.42
N GLU A 56 9.91 -0.53 6.42
CA GLU A 56 9.71 -1.79 5.73
C GLU A 56 9.67 -1.63 4.20
N TRP A 57 9.17 -0.51 3.68
CA TRP A 57 9.29 -0.18 2.27
C TRP A 57 10.74 0.13 1.86
N GLN A 58 11.50 0.85 2.66
CA GLN A 58 12.93 1.09 2.41
C GLN A 58 13.75 -0.21 2.33
N ALA A 59 13.38 -1.21 3.15
CA ALA A 59 14.02 -2.52 3.13
C ALA A 59 13.52 -3.45 2.00
N ALA A 60 12.47 -3.07 1.26
CA ALA A 60 11.82 -3.94 0.29
C ALA A 60 12.73 -4.30 -0.89
N ARG A 61 13.57 -3.35 -1.35
CA ARG A 61 14.52 -3.59 -2.43
C ARG A 61 15.54 -4.68 -2.07
N GLU A 62 16.13 -4.59 -0.90
CA GLU A 62 17.11 -5.56 -0.43
C GLU A 62 16.50 -6.93 -0.16
N ARG A 63 15.36 -6.96 0.53
CA ARG A 63 14.73 -8.21 1.00
C ARG A 63 13.91 -8.95 -0.05
N HIS A 64 13.30 -8.20 -0.97
CA HIS A 64 12.28 -8.74 -1.88
C HIS A 64 12.51 -8.38 -3.34
N ARG A 65 13.49 -7.53 -3.65
CA ARG A 65 13.79 -7.00 -4.99
C ARG A 65 12.64 -6.17 -5.55
N TRP A 66 12.01 -5.35 -4.70
CA TRP A 66 10.96 -4.41 -5.05
C TRP A 66 11.38 -2.98 -4.73
N ALA A 67 11.47 -2.14 -5.75
CA ALA A 67 11.66 -0.70 -5.57
C ALA A 67 10.32 -0.05 -5.21
N ILE A 68 10.34 0.87 -4.25
CA ILE A 68 9.14 1.58 -3.79
C ILE A 68 9.26 3.05 -4.14
N GLY A 69 8.27 3.56 -4.86
CA GLY A 69 8.21 4.95 -5.28
C GLY A 69 7.41 5.83 -4.33
N ARG A 70 6.42 6.50 -4.89
CA ARG A 70 5.51 7.39 -4.15
C ARG A 70 4.53 6.61 -3.31
N TYR A 71 4.13 7.19 -2.18
CA TYR A 71 3.17 6.60 -1.26
C TYR A 71 2.30 7.65 -0.56
N VAL A 72 1.13 7.22 -0.13
CA VAL A 72 0.23 7.97 0.78
C VAL A 72 -0.27 6.98 1.83
N ILE A 73 -0.05 7.30 3.11
CA ILE A 73 -0.59 6.56 4.25
C ILE A 73 -1.83 7.30 4.73
N MET A 74 -3.00 6.70 4.52
CA MET A 74 -4.28 7.15 5.05
C MET A 74 -4.54 6.51 6.42
N PRO A 75 -5.49 7.00 7.22
CA PRO A 75 -5.74 6.42 8.54
C PRO A 75 -6.00 4.91 8.54
N ASP A 76 -6.68 4.38 7.54
CA ASP A 76 -7.18 3.01 7.47
C ASP A 76 -6.73 2.21 6.24
N HIS A 77 -5.89 2.81 5.39
CA HIS A 77 -5.31 2.15 4.21
C HIS A 77 -4.04 2.86 3.74
N VAL A 78 -3.30 2.20 2.88
CA VAL A 78 -2.15 2.79 2.21
C VAL A 78 -2.28 2.65 0.70
N HIS A 79 -1.73 3.65 0.01
CA HIS A 79 -1.46 3.60 -1.42
C HIS A 79 0.04 3.72 -1.64
N PHE A 80 0.59 2.92 -2.52
CA PHE A 80 1.98 3.07 -2.94
C PHE A 80 2.22 2.52 -4.33
N PHE A 81 3.30 3.00 -4.95
CA PHE A 81 3.77 2.54 -6.24
C PHE A 81 5.01 1.69 -6.04
N CYS A 82 5.12 0.58 -6.76
CA CYS A 82 6.28 -0.28 -6.69
C CYS A 82 6.60 -0.91 -8.05
N ALA A 83 7.87 -1.23 -8.24
CA ALA A 83 8.37 -1.88 -9.44
C ALA A 83 9.26 -3.09 -9.06
N PRO A 84 9.12 -4.24 -9.74
CA PRO A 84 9.99 -5.38 -9.51
C PRO A 84 11.35 -5.15 -10.15
N GLU A 85 12.41 -5.57 -9.49
CA GLU A 85 13.73 -5.76 -10.09
C GLU A 85 13.84 -7.16 -10.69
N HIS A 86 14.97 -7.40 -11.37
CA HIS A 86 15.31 -8.75 -11.80
C HIS A 86 15.33 -9.70 -10.59
N ASP A 87 14.75 -10.89 -10.73
CA ASP A 87 14.61 -11.89 -9.67
C ASP A 87 13.76 -11.43 -8.46
N ALA A 88 12.87 -10.47 -8.65
CA ALA A 88 11.92 -10.08 -7.61
C ALA A 88 11.02 -11.25 -7.20
N LYS A 89 10.67 -11.30 -5.92
CA LYS A 89 9.57 -12.17 -5.44
C LYS A 89 8.28 -11.78 -6.15
N THR A 90 7.35 -12.71 -6.25
CA THR A 90 6.03 -12.37 -6.80
C THR A 90 5.37 -11.26 -5.98
N LEU A 91 4.53 -10.45 -6.62
CA LEU A 91 3.82 -9.37 -5.94
C LEU A 91 3.04 -9.86 -4.70
N PRO A 92 2.28 -10.99 -4.74
CA PRO A 92 1.62 -11.51 -3.54
C PRO A 92 2.58 -11.91 -2.42
N GLU A 93 3.73 -12.50 -2.74
CA GLU A 93 4.73 -12.86 -1.74
C GLU A 93 5.33 -11.62 -1.07
N PHE A 94 5.64 -10.59 -1.86
CA PHE A 94 6.14 -9.33 -1.36
C PHE A 94 5.12 -8.64 -0.44
N ILE A 95 3.88 -8.44 -0.92
CA ILE A 95 2.83 -7.79 -0.12
C ILE A 95 2.51 -8.60 1.14
N GLY A 96 2.46 -9.93 1.04
CA GLY A 96 2.25 -10.82 2.18
C GLY A 96 3.38 -10.71 3.22
N ALA A 97 4.63 -10.65 2.78
CA ALA A 97 5.78 -10.45 3.66
C ALA A 97 5.73 -9.07 4.35
N TRP A 98 5.50 -8.01 3.58
CA TRP A 98 5.39 -6.65 4.10
C TRP A 98 4.27 -6.53 5.14
N LYS A 99 3.07 -7.08 4.88
CA LYS A 99 1.96 -7.12 5.85
C LYS A 99 2.34 -7.85 7.14
N ARG A 100 3.04 -8.98 7.05
CA ARG A 100 3.49 -9.75 8.24
C ARG A 100 4.49 -8.97 9.08
N TRP A 101 5.50 -8.35 8.45
CA TRP A 101 6.53 -7.59 9.15
C TRP A 101 5.98 -6.33 9.80
N THR A 102 5.16 -5.56 9.09
CA THR A 102 4.51 -4.36 9.65
C THR A 102 3.60 -4.72 10.80
N SER A 103 2.77 -5.77 10.69
CA SER A 103 1.92 -6.25 11.79
C SER A 103 2.73 -6.62 13.02
N ARG A 104 3.83 -7.38 12.85
CA ARG A 104 4.70 -7.78 13.97
C ARG A 104 5.28 -6.57 14.70
N ARG A 105 5.78 -5.60 13.95
CA ARG A 105 6.38 -4.38 14.52
C ARG A 105 5.36 -3.49 15.19
N MET A 106 4.17 -3.34 14.60
CA MET A 106 3.08 -2.55 15.18
C MET A 106 2.57 -3.18 16.48
N HIS A 107 2.39 -4.50 16.53
CA HIS A 107 2.03 -5.19 17.78
C HIS A 107 3.10 -5.04 18.87
N ALA A 108 4.39 -4.95 18.49
CA ALA A 108 5.47 -4.73 19.46
C ALA A 108 5.44 -3.31 20.08
N LEU A 109 4.87 -2.31 19.41
CA LEU A 109 4.64 -0.99 19.99
C LEU A 109 3.58 -1.03 21.10
N ASP A 110 2.52 -1.82 20.90
CA ASP A 110 1.41 -1.92 21.86
C ASP A 110 1.78 -2.71 23.12
N GLN A 111 2.78 -3.61 23.03
CA GLN A 111 3.21 -4.49 24.11
C GLN A 111 4.74 -4.57 24.22
N PRO A 112 5.40 -3.51 24.74
CA PRO A 112 6.84 -3.53 24.93
C PRO A 112 7.25 -4.67 25.90
N GLY A 113 8.09 -5.59 25.43
CA GLY A 113 8.67 -6.66 26.25
C GLY A 113 7.98 -8.02 26.17
N THR A 114 6.92 -8.18 25.42
CA THR A 114 6.32 -9.50 25.16
C THR A 114 6.67 -10.00 23.77
N ALA A 115 7.44 -11.07 23.68
CA ALA A 115 7.75 -11.78 22.43
C ALA A 115 6.57 -12.64 21.91
N SER A 116 5.37 -12.48 22.48
CA SER A 116 4.22 -13.29 22.12
C SER A 116 3.54 -12.72 20.87
N PRO A 117 3.24 -13.54 19.86
CA PRO A 117 2.37 -13.09 18.77
C PRO A 117 1.02 -12.77 19.37
N ALA A 118 0.68 -11.48 19.36
CA ALA A 118 -0.57 -11.02 19.91
C ALA A 118 -1.76 -11.81 19.34
N THR A 119 -2.58 -12.21 20.23
CA THR A 119 -3.96 -12.67 20.09
C THR A 119 -4.60 -12.33 18.74
N GLY A 120 -4.48 -13.25 17.79
CA GLY A 120 -5.50 -13.62 16.81
C GLY A 120 -6.15 -12.61 15.86
N ARG A 121 -6.04 -11.30 16.08
CA ARG A 121 -6.71 -10.32 15.23
C ARG A 121 -5.78 -9.84 14.10
N PRO A 122 -6.13 -10.05 12.82
CA PRO A 122 -5.32 -9.56 11.73
C PRO A 122 -5.31 -8.02 11.72
N LEU A 123 -4.15 -7.42 11.44
CA LEU A 123 -4.03 -5.97 11.26
C LEU A 123 -4.51 -5.54 9.89
N TRP A 124 -4.18 -6.30 8.86
CA TRP A 124 -4.50 -6.03 7.48
C TRP A 124 -5.64 -6.91 6.98
N GLN A 125 -6.41 -6.40 6.04
CA GLN A 125 -7.27 -7.25 5.22
C GLN A 125 -6.39 -8.25 4.45
N ARG A 126 -6.92 -9.45 4.20
CA ARG A 126 -6.20 -10.49 3.48
C ARG A 126 -5.85 -10.03 2.06
N GLU A 127 -6.84 -9.49 1.38
CA GLU A 127 -6.72 -9.04 0.00
C GLU A 127 -6.00 -7.68 -0.10
N PHE A 128 -5.55 -7.36 -1.29
CA PHE A 128 -5.08 -6.04 -1.68
C PHE A 128 -5.47 -5.79 -3.14
N PHE A 129 -5.61 -4.54 -3.52
CA PHE A 129 -5.83 -4.13 -4.90
C PHE A 129 -4.50 -3.81 -5.56
N ASP A 130 -4.31 -4.26 -6.80
CA ASP A 130 -3.18 -3.94 -7.64
C ASP A 130 -3.63 -3.52 -9.05
N HIS A 131 -2.93 -2.54 -9.60
CA HIS A 131 -3.14 -2.08 -10.98
C HIS A 131 -1.79 -1.81 -11.64
N VAL A 132 -1.58 -2.36 -12.84
CA VAL A 132 -0.36 -2.14 -13.61
C VAL A 132 -0.48 -0.86 -14.41
N LEU A 133 0.45 0.06 -14.22
CA LEU A 133 0.55 1.28 -15.00
C LEU A 133 1.31 1.02 -16.30
N ARG A 134 0.81 1.56 -17.41
CA ARG A 134 1.31 1.28 -18.75
C ARG A 134 2.07 2.45 -19.37
N SER A 135 2.03 3.62 -18.76
CA SER A 135 2.70 4.82 -19.25
C SER A 135 3.05 5.78 -18.11
N SER A 136 4.01 6.66 -18.35
CA SER A 136 4.38 7.74 -17.43
C SER A 136 3.21 8.71 -17.18
N GLU A 137 2.35 8.91 -18.18
CA GLU A 137 1.13 9.71 -18.05
C GLU A 137 0.17 9.08 -17.05
N SER A 138 -0.13 7.79 -17.18
CA SER A 138 -0.99 7.08 -16.22
C SER A 138 -0.41 7.04 -14.80
N TYR A 139 0.93 7.03 -14.66
CA TYR A 139 1.59 7.15 -13.37
C TYR A 139 1.33 8.52 -12.73
N SER A 140 1.52 9.60 -13.51
CA SER A 140 1.32 10.98 -13.03
C SER A 140 -0.15 11.26 -12.69
N GLU A 141 -1.08 10.82 -13.53
CA GLU A 141 -2.52 10.95 -13.27
C GLU A 141 -2.94 10.20 -12.00
N LYS A 142 -2.50 8.95 -11.86
CA LYS A 142 -2.79 8.15 -10.67
C LYS A 142 -2.18 8.77 -9.42
N TRP A 143 -0.96 9.28 -9.49
CA TRP A 143 -0.33 9.97 -8.38
C TRP A 143 -1.10 11.21 -7.95
N ASN A 144 -1.47 12.08 -8.88
CA ASN A 144 -2.24 13.29 -8.59
C ASN A 144 -3.57 12.95 -7.91
N TYR A 145 -4.26 11.93 -8.42
CA TYR A 145 -5.49 11.45 -7.80
C TYR A 145 -5.29 10.97 -6.37
N VAL A 146 -4.26 10.16 -6.12
CA VAL A 146 -4.01 9.54 -4.81
C VAL A 146 -3.47 10.56 -3.81
N ARG A 147 -2.61 11.48 -4.25
CA ARG A 147 -2.06 12.56 -3.42
C ARG A 147 -3.15 13.42 -2.78
N ASP A 148 -4.27 13.61 -3.48
CA ASP A 148 -5.39 14.42 -2.99
C ASP A 148 -6.36 13.64 -2.08
N ASN A 149 -6.13 12.36 -1.80
CA ASN A 149 -6.97 11.58 -0.89
C ASN A 149 -7.15 12.20 0.49
N PRO A 150 -6.11 12.72 1.17
CA PRO A 150 -6.28 13.37 2.47
C PRO A 150 -7.18 14.61 2.40
N VAL A 151 -7.10 15.39 1.32
CA VAL A 151 -7.96 16.56 1.10
C VAL A 151 -9.41 16.12 0.89
N ARG A 152 -9.64 15.13 0.01
CA ARG A 152 -10.99 14.58 -0.22
C ARG A 152 -11.61 13.95 1.03
N ALA A 153 -10.77 13.42 1.91
CA ALA A 153 -11.21 12.88 3.21
C ALA A 153 -11.40 13.97 4.29
N GLY A 154 -11.13 15.23 3.98
CA GLY A 154 -11.27 16.34 4.93
C GLY A 154 -10.24 16.34 6.05
N LEU A 155 -9.10 15.67 5.87
CA LEU A 155 -8.04 15.57 6.88
C LEU A 155 -7.09 16.77 6.86
N VAL A 156 -6.90 17.39 5.71
CA VAL A 156 -6.08 18.59 5.48
C VAL A 156 -6.73 19.46 4.40
N GLU A 157 -6.35 20.73 4.33
CA GLU A 157 -6.83 21.66 3.30
C GLU A 157 -6.03 21.54 1.98
N SER A 158 -4.74 21.23 2.09
CA SER A 158 -3.86 21.01 0.94
C SER A 158 -3.16 19.65 1.04
N ALA A 159 -2.94 19.00 -0.10
CA ALA A 159 -2.21 17.74 -0.16
C ALA A 159 -0.77 17.86 0.37
N ASP A 160 -0.17 19.04 0.25
CA ASP A 160 1.19 19.30 0.76
C ASP A 160 1.26 19.34 2.29
N ASP A 161 0.14 19.56 2.97
CA ASP A 161 0.06 19.54 4.44
C ASP A 161 -0.02 18.12 5.01
N TRP A 162 -0.18 17.09 4.15
CA TRP A 162 -0.27 15.71 4.60
C TRP A 162 1.11 15.09 4.80
N LYS A 163 1.58 15.05 6.04
CA LYS A 163 2.93 14.58 6.40
C LYS A 163 3.19 13.08 6.16
N HIS A 164 2.15 12.28 6.00
CA HIS A 164 2.25 10.84 5.79
C HIS A 164 2.19 10.44 4.30
N ALA A 165 2.71 11.30 3.43
CA ALA A 165 2.93 11.04 2.01
C ALA A 165 4.38 11.35 1.62
N GLY A 166 4.88 10.70 0.59
CA GLY A 166 6.26 10.93 0.14
C GLY A 166 6.67 10.10 -1.07
N GLU A 167 7.95 10.15 -1.38
CA GLU A 167 8.61 9.37 -2.43
C GLU A 167 9.91 8.80 -1.88
N LEU A 168 10.09 7.47 -1.96
CA LEU A 168 11.33 6.82 -1.51
C LEU A 168 12.33 6.72 -2.65
N GLU A 169 11.87 6.28 -3.81
CA GLU A 169 12.68 6.13 -5.00
C GLU A 169 11.94 6.68 -6.23
N ARG A 170 12.70 7.22 -7.17
CA ARG A 170 12.10 7.67 -8.43
C ARG A 170 11.91 6.47 -9.36
N LEU A 171 10.67 6.07 -9.54
CA LEU A 171 10.31 5.05 -10.52
C LEU A 171 10.11 5.69 -11.90
N THR A 172 10.63 5.03 -12.93
CA THR A 172 10.52 5.46 -14.34
C THR A 172 9.94 4.32 -15.16
N LEU A 173 8.99 4.67 -16.06
CA LEU A 173 8.41 3.78 -17.07
C LEU A 173 9.17 3.96 -18.38
#